data_c92d0526325930cd84018776c6fe26c6
#
_entry.id   c92d0526325930cd84018776c6fe26c6
#
_cell.length_a   1.000
_cell.length_b   1.000
_cell.length_c   1.000
_cell.angle_alpha   90.00
_cell.angle_beta   90.00
_cell.angle_gamma   90.00
#
_symmetry.space_group_name_H-M   'P 1'
#
loop_
_entity.id
_entity.type
_entity.pdbx_description
1 polymer ?
#
loop_
_entity_poly.entity_id
_entity_poly.type
_entity_poly.pdbx_seq_one_letter_code
_entity_poly.pdbx_strand_id
1 'polypeptide(L)'
;MEDNNTVFQQDLSKDDSRVHIFFMQLLMKEKCPMPENAVMQEVLEKHLGSIESLRLSEKNAGFAAKNYSAEFDGKNVNPMLMISDCCDSNNEKIDAFTRSQMWDCPEHEKILSECGYQIVANDVLGDALNTADRAEMLMNFLEALIELYPTCEAVYFYNSGKLFTAEQIRSHDISGGSRFIYFAVNVRFFNIQGTDDMMVDTLGMDIVGLPDLQYHFHDFDPNDVVNHAYNMLSYIFENNCPIKSGDTIDGMQNGQMSMDVQWKCHFEDSLIQPSRPVIDICMNEFASGQREY
;
A
#
# COMPACT_ATOMS: atom_id res chain seq x y z
N MET A 1 12.40 -30.51 3.58
CA MET A 1 11.50 -29.33 3.61
C MET A 1 11.22 -29.11 5.07
N GLU A 2 11.88 -28.14 5.68
CA GLU A 2 11.55 -27.74 7.04
C GLU A 2 10.18 -27.06 6.96
N ASP A 3 9.22 -27.57 7.72
CA ASP A 3 7.91 -26.94 7.91
C ASP A 3 8.15 -25.59 8.60
N ASN A 4 8.28 -24.54 7.82
CA ASN A 4 8.37 -23.17 8.32
C ASN A 4 6.96 -22.68 8.74
N ASN A 5 6.37 -23.39 9.70
CA ASN A 5 5.09 -23.04 10.29
C ASN A 5 5.33 -22.00 11.41
N THR A 6 5.88 -20.84 11.04
CA THR A 6 6.08 -19.75 12.01
C THR A 6 4.72 -19.20 12.41
N VAL A 7 4.40 -19.31 13.71
CA VAL A 7 3.18 -18.74 14.28
C VAL A 7 3.42 -17.31 14.73
N PHE A 8 2.63 -16.40 14.20
CA PHE A 8 2.64 -15.00 14.60
C PHE A 8 1.46 -14.72 15.54
N GLN A 9 1.73 -14.01 16.62
CA GLN A 9 0.70 -13.60 17.58
C GLN A 9 0.56 -12.08 17.56
N GLN A 10 -0.68 -11.60 17.39
CA GLN A 10 -0.97 -10.18 17.46
C GLN A 10 -0.87 -9.68 18.90
N ASP A 11 -0.30 -8.47 19.07
CA ASP A 11 -0.29 -7.76 20.35
C ASP A 11 -1.33 -6.64 20.32
N LEU A 12 -2.55 -6.96 20.72
CA LEU A 12 -3.67 -6.02 20.72
C LEU A 12 -3.54 -4.88 21.76
N SER A 13 -2.50 -4.90 22.60
CA SER A 13 -2.20 -3.82 23.54
C SER A 13 -1.40 -2.67 22.93
N LYS A 14 -0.79 -2.88 21.77
CA LYS A 14 -0.03 -1.84 21.09
C LYS A 14 -0.97 -0.83 20.44
N ASP A 15 -0.63 0.43 20.63
CA ASP A 15 -1.21 1.50 19.82
C ASP A 15 -0.69 1.33 18.39
N ASP A 16 -1.58 1.02 17.49
CA ASP A 16 -1.34 0.83 16.07
C ASP A 16 -2.05 1.91 15.22
N SER A 17 -2.32 3.08 15.85
CA SER A 17 -2.92 4.22 15.17
C SER A 17 -2.13 4.57 13.90
N ARG A 18 -2.83 4.66 12.78
CA ARG A 18 -2.24 4.88 11.47
C ARG A 18 -2.08 6.37 11.18
N VAL A 19 -1.00 6.70 10.55
CA VAL A 19 -0.74 8.03 10.04
C VAL A 19 -1.10 8.04 8.55
N HIS A 20 -1.96 8.97 8.14
CA HIS A 20 -2.39 9.11 6.73
C HIS A 20 -1.34 9.80 5.85
N ILE A 21 -0.07 9.73 6.24
CA ILE A 21 1.08 10.13 5.43
C ILE A 21 1.59 8.90 4.69
N PHE A 22 1.78 9.01 3.39
CA PHE A 22 2.36 7.93 2.60
C PHE A 22 3.87 7.96 2.69
N PHE A 23 4.47 6.85 3.10
CA PHE A 23 5.91 6.71 3.24
C PHE A 23 6.47 5.65 2.28
N MET A 24 7.50 6.04 1.54
CA MET A 24 8.33 5.18 0.72
C MET A 24 9.76 5.19 1.26
N GLN A 25 10.37 4.01 1.36
CA GLN A 25 11.79 3.86 1.68
C GLN A 25 12.50 3.27 0.47
N LEU A 26 13.37 4.08 -0.15
CA LEU A 26 14.23 3.63 -1.24
C LEU A 26 15.44 2.95 -0.61
N LEU A 27 15.60 1.67 -0.87
CA LEU A 27 16.66 0.84 -0.30
C LEU A 27 17.90 0.88 -1.18
N MET A 28 19.05 1.16 -0.56
CA MET A 28 20.32 1.41 -1.25
C MET A 28 21.43 0.51 -0.67
N LYS A 29 22.27 -0.09 -1.52
CA LYS A 29 23.47 -0.81 -1.06
C LYS A 29 24.58 0.13 -0.63
N GLU A 30 24.69 1.27 -1.28
CA GLU A 30 25.72 2.27 -1.03
C GLU A 30 25.07 3.63 -0.71
N LYS A 31 25.75 4.40 0.12
CA LYS A 31 25.31 5.76 0.44
C LYS A 31 25.45 6.64 -0.80
N CYS A 32 24.39 7.34 -1.18
CA CYS A 32 24.36 8.27 -2.28
C CYS A 32 24.14 9.71 -1.80
N PRO A 33 24.72 10.71 -2.46
CA PRO A 33 24.44 12.11 -2.16
C PRO A 33 23.03 12.46 -2.62
N MET A 34 22.41 13.43 -1.93
CA MET A 34 21.17 14.06 -2.42
C MET A 34 21.47 14.78 -3.75
N PRO A 35 20.67 14.59 -4.82
CA PRO A 35 20.85 15.32 -6.06
C PRO A 35 20.71 16.84 -5.87
N GLU A 36 21.29 17.63 -6.74
CA GLU A 36 21.14 19.07 -6.72
C GLU A 36 19.65 19.46 -6.88
N ASN A 37 19.23 20.52 -6.17
CA ASN A 37 17.82 20.93 -6.14
C ASN A 37 17.23 21.18 -7.54
N ALA A 38 18.04 21.74 -8.46
CA ALA A 38 17.63 21.98 -9.85
C ALA A 38 17.35 20.66 -10.60
N VAL A 39 18.14 19.63 -10.37
CA VAL A 39 17.94 18.29 -10.96
C VAL A 39 16.68 17.64 -10.38
N MET A 40 16.50 17.72 -9.06
CA MET A 40 15.31 17.18 -8.42
C MET A 40 14.05 17.87 -8.95
N GLN A 41 14.07 19.20 -9.08
CA GLN A 41 12.94 19.95 -9.61
C GLN A 41 12.63 19.57 -11.06
N GLU A 42 13.62 19.48 -11.93
CA GLU A 42 13.43 19.09 -13.34
C GLU A 42 12.80 17.70 -13.48
N VAL A 43 13.28 16.71 -12.72
CA VAL A 43 12.74 15.34 -12.76
C VAL A 43 11.32 15.30 -12.16
N LEU A 44 11.09 15.99 -11.03
CA LEU A 44 9.76 16.05 -10.46
C LEU A 44 8.76 16.75 -11.39
N GLU A 45 9.17 17.84 -12.07
CA GLU A 45 8.32 18.53 -13.06
C GLU A 45 7.95 17.65 -14.25
N LYS A 46 8.87 16.78 -14.68
CA LYS A 46 8.62 15.82 -15.76
C LYS A 46 7.47 14.85 -15.42
N HIS A 47 7.38 14.38 -14.17
CA HIS A 47 6.40 13.40 -13.72
C HIS A 47 5.12 14.01 -13.13
N LEU A 48 5.22 15.14 -12.45
CA LEU A 48 4.15 15.74 -11.64
C LEU A 48 3.62 17.07 -12.20
N GLY A 49 4.27 17.59 -13.24
CA GLY A 49 3.97 18.91 -13.78
C GLY A 49 4.58 20.02 -12.94
N SER A 50 3.86 21.11 -12.70
CA SER A 50 4.42 22.29 -12.04
C SER A 50 4.80 22.01 -10.58
N ILE A 51 6.07 22.26 -10.24
CA ILE A 51 6.65 22.04 -8.91
C ILE A 51 7.28 23.35 -8.39
N GLU A 52 7.06 23.65 -7.12
CA GLU A 52 7.73 24.75 -6.42
C GLU A 52 8.67 24.18 -5.36
N SER A 53 9.96 24.43 -5.50
CA SER A 53 10.96 23.99 -4.52
C SER A 53 10.83 24.78 -3.22
N LEU A 54 10.80 24.06 -2.11
CA LEU A 54 10.77 24.58 -0.75
C LEU A 54 12.12 24.32 -0.07
N ARG A 55 12.76 25.34 0.43
CA ARG A 55 14.02 25.18 1.13
C ARG A 55 13.76 24.78 2.58
N LEU A 56 13.93 23.49 2.93
CA LEU A 56 13.68 22.96 4.27
C LEU A 56 14.94 22.92 5.12
N SER A 57 15.96 22.17 4.67
CA SER A 57 17.25 22.04 5.38
C SER A 57 18.31 21.45 4.43
N GLU A 58 19.53 21.26 4.94
CA GLU A 58 20.59 20.55 4.22
C GLU A 58 20.34 19.04 4.09
N LYS A 59 19.45 18.49 4.93
CA LYS A 59 19.14 17.05 5.00
C LYS A 59 17.79 16.66 4.43
N ASN A 60 16.95 17.63 4.06
CA ASN A 60 15.61 17.38 3.56
C ASN A 60 15.29 18.37 2.45
N ALA A 61 14.91 17.84 1.31
CA ALA A 61 14.31 18.59 0.21
C ALA A 61 12.80 18.52 0.28
N GLY A 62 12.13 19.61 -0.06
CA GLY A 62 10.67 19.70 -0.09
C GLY A 62 10.20 20.39 -1.35
N PHE A 63 9.06 19.94 -1.86
CA PHE A 63 8.49 20.43 -3.12
C PHE A 63 6.97 20.51 -3.00
N ALA A 64 6.38 21.65 -3.38
CA ALA A 64 4.94 21.78 -3.49
C ALA A 64 4.49 21.33 -4.89
N ALA A 65 3.57 20.37 -4.96
CA ALA A 65 3.00 19.85 -6.20
C ALA A 65 1.86 20.76 -6.68
N LYS A 66 2.16 21.74 -7.53
CA LYS A 66 1.23 22.85 -7.89
C LYS A 66 0.04 22.41 -8.74
N ASN A 67 0.13 21.27 -9.42
CA ASN A 67 -0.98 20.75 -10.22
C ASN A 67 -2.07 20.08 -9.37
N TYR A 68 -1.77 19.84 -8.08
CA TYR A 68 -2.71 19.27 -7.13
C TYR A 68 -3.11 20.33 -6.11
N SER A 69 -4.39 20.40 -5.80
CA SER A 69 -4.92 21.38 -4.85
C SER A 69 -5.88 20.73 -3.88
N ALA A 70 -5.56 20.82 -2.61
CA ALA A 70 -6.38 20.33 -1.52
C ALA A 70 -7.02 21.50 -0.76
N GLU A 71 -8.23 21.33 -0.25
CA GLU A 71 -8.87 22.31 0.63
C GLU A 71 -8.54 22.00 2.08
N PHE A 72 -7.89 22.92 2.76
CA PHE A 72 -7.58 22.83 4.19
C PHE A 72 -7.96 24.12 4.90
N ASP A 73 -8.82 24.06 5.91
CA ASP A 73 -9.37 25.20 6.64
C ASP A 73 -9.96 26.32 5.73
N GLY A 74 -10.66 25.91 4.67
CA GLY A 74 -11.26 26.83 3.71
C GLY A 74 -10.24 27.54 2.80
N LYS A 75 -9.02 27.05 2.73
CA LYS A 75 -7.96 27.55 1.84
C LYS A 75 -7.46 26.43 0.94
N ASN A 76 -7.20 26.78 -0.31
CA ASN A 76 -6.51 25.88 -1.22
C ASN A 76 -5.02 25.84 -0.89
N VAL A 77 -4.52 24.65 -0.59
CA VAL A 77 -3.10 24.37 -0.35
C VAL A 77 -2.61 23.31 -1.33
N ASN A 78 -1.35 23.39 -1.70
CA ASN A 78 -0.74 22.35 -2.52
C ASN A 78 -0.10 21.31 -1.59
N PRO A 79 -0.27 20.00 -1.83
CA PRO A 79 0.45 18.98 -1.10
C PRO A 79 1.95 19.13 -1.30
N MET A 80 2.70 18.70 -0.28
CA MET A 80 4.15 18.78 -0.29
C MET A 80 4.75 17.38 -0.39
N LEU A 81 5.77 17.23 -1.19
CA LEU A 81 6.55 16.03 -1.38
C LEU A 81 7.91 16.22 -0.70
N MET A 82 8.30 15.30 0.14
CA MET A 82 9.48 15.37 0.97
C MET A 82 10.45 14.25 0.59
N ILE A 83 11.74 14.59 0.53
CA ILE A 83 12.82 13.64 0.26
C ILE A 83 13.92 13.85 1.32
N SER A 84 14.27 12.81 2.08
CA SER A 84 15.35 12.87 3.04
C SER A 84 16.72 12.70 2.38
N ASP A 85 17.79 13.13 3.08
CA ASP A 85 19.15 12.69 2.75
C ASP A 85 19.29 11.18 2.96
N CYS A 86 20.24 10.58 2.25
CA CYS A 86 20.54 9.16 2.39
C CYS A 86 21.15 8.88 3.77
N CYS A 87 20.53 8.00 4.52
CA CYS A 87 20.94 7.61 5.87
C CYS A 87 21.04 6.10 6.01
N ASP A 88 21.55 5.63 7.16
CA ASP A 88 21.59 4.21 7.48
C ASP A 88 20.17 3.64 7.46
N SER A 89 20.00 2.43 6.91
CA SER A 89 18.71 1.76 6.88
C SER A 89 18.29 1.29 8.28
N ASN A 90 16.99 1.06 8.44
CA ASN A 90 16.42 0.47 9.63
C ASN A 90 15.65 -0.83 9.31
N ASN A 91 16.12 -1.54 8.29
CA ASN A 91 15.48 -2.76 7.78
C ASN A 91 15.27 -3.82 8.86
N GLU A 92 16.15 -3.87 9.89
CA GLU A 92 16.02 -4.77 11.03
C GLU A 92 14.75 -4.56 11.85
N LYS A 93 14.11 -3.41 11.73
CA LYS A 93 12.84 -3.11 12.41
C LYS A 93 11.62 -3.63 11.67
N ILE A 94 11.78 -4.05 10.41
CA ILE A 94 10.70 -4.73 9.67
C ILE A 94 10.57 -6.13 10.27
N ASP A 95 9.45 -6.36 10.93
CA ASP A 95 9.22 -7.62 11.65
C ASP A 95 9.03 -8.82 10.70
N ALA A 96 9.17 -10.01 11.24
CA ALA A 96 9.08 -11.25 10.46
C ALA A 96 7.69 -11.47 9.87
N PHE A 97 6.62 -10.99 10.53
CA PHE A 97 5.27 -11.06 10.01
C PHE A 97 5.12 -10.23 8.74
N THR A 98 5.54 -8.95 8.78
CA THR A 98 5.53 -8.07 7.59
C THR A 98 6.36 -8.67 6.45
N ARG A 99 7.56 -9.20 6.74
CA ARG A 99 8.42 -9.84 5.73
C ARG A 99 7.74 -11.06 5.09
N SER A 100 7.00 -11.85 5.85
CA SER A 100 6.28 -13.02 5.33
C SER A 100 5.20 -12.66 4.30
N GLN A 101 4.80 -11.39 4.22
CA GLN A 101 3.77 -10.89 3.30
C GLN A 101 4.36 -10.10 2.10
N MET A 102 5.67 -10.15 1.87
CA MET A 102 6.34 -9.50 0.74
C MET A 102 6.36 -10.39 -0.52
N TRP A 103 5.20 -10.87 -0.91
CA TRP A 103 5.02 -11.86 -1.99
C TRP A 103 5.50 -11.38 -3.36
N ASP A 104 5.37 -10.07 -3.62
CA ASP A 104 5.75 -9.47 -4.90
C ASP A 104 7.27 -9.38 -5.10
N CYS A 105 8.04 -9.61 -4.03
CA CYS A 105 9.51 -9.58 -4.06
C CYS A 105 10.08 -10.86 -3.43
N PRO A 106 10.21 -11.97 -4.16
CA PRO A 106 10.77 -13.23 -3.63
C PRO A 106 12.18 -13.09 -3.03
N GLU A 107 12.93 -12.10 -3.48
CA GLU A 107 14.29 -11.82 -3.01
C GLU A 107 14.35 -10.84 -1.83
N HIS A 108 13.22 -10.52 -1.19
CA HIS A 108 13.11 -9.50 -0.14
C HIS A 108 14.14 -9.67 0.98
N GLU A 109 14.34 -10.89 1.51
CA GLU A 109 15.31 -11.13 2.59
C GLU A 109 16.74 -10.77 2.19
N LYS A 110 17.14 -11.10 0.95
CA LYS A 110 18.44 -10.73 0.41
C LYS A 110 18.57 -9.21 0.28
N ILE A 111 17.57 -8.55 -0.31
CA ILE A 111 17.57 -7.09 -0.49
C ILE A 111 17.64 -6.38 0.85
N LEU A 112 16.80 -6.78 1.82
CA LEU A 112 16.80 -6.18 3.15
C LEU A 112 18.13 -6.37 3.90
N SER A 113 18.83 -7.48 3.67
CA SER A 113 20.14 -7.74 4.29
C SER A 113 21.30 -7.02 3.60
N GLU A 114 21.24 -6.79 2.27
CA GLU A 114 22.30 -6.16 1.49
C GLU A 114 22.19 -4.63 1.47
N CYS A 115 21.00 -4.05 1.66
CA CYS A 115 20.78 -2.61 1.61
C CYS A 115 21.00 -1.97 2.99
N GLY A 116 22.21 -1.47 3.21
CA GLY A 116 22.59 -0.79 4.46
C GLY A 116 22.16 0.68 4.55
N TYR A 117 21.59 1.25 3.49
CA TYR A 117 21.18 2.65 3.43
C TYR A 117 19.78 2.81 2.90
N GLN A 118 19.16 3.95 3.21
CA GLN A 118 17.82 4.30 2.75
C GLN A 118 17.67 5.79 2.48
N ILE A 119 16.73 6.13 1.61
CA ILE A 119 16.15 7.45 1.44
C ILE A 119 14.68 7.34 1.79
N VAL A 120 14.19 8.24 2.64
CA VAL A 120 12.76 8.29 2.99
C VAL A 120 12.10 9.39 2.18
N ALA A 121 11.03 9.04 1.51
CA ALA A 121 10.18 9.99 0.79
C ALA A 121 8.73 9.86 1.27
N ASN A 122 8.04 11.00 1.39
CA ASN A 122 6.67 11.03 1.85
C ASN A 122 5.90 12.25 1.30
N ASP A 123 4.57 12.18 1.36
CA ASP A 123 3.70 13.34 1.16
C ASP A 123 3.35 14.03 2.49
N VAL A 124 2.95 15.27 2.42
CA VAL A 124 2.34 16.04 3.52
C VAL A 124 1.15 16.80 2.95
N LEU A 125 0.02 16.81 3.66
CA LEU A 125 -1.26 17.40 3.24
C LEU A 125 -1.89 16.72 1.99
N GLY A 126 -1.39 15.56 1.57
CA GLY A 126 -1.98 14.82 0.45
C GLY A 126 -3.31 14.16 0.80
N ASP A 127 -3.57 13.91 2.08
CA ASP A 127 -4.81 13.31 2.59
C ASP A 127 -6.08 14.16 2.33
N ALA A 128 -5.90 15.46 2.05
CA ALA A 128 -6.99 16.35 1.66
C ALA A 128 -7.30 16.33 0.15
N LEU A 129 -6.53 15.60 -0.66
CA LEU A 129 -6.84 15.36 -2.07
C LEU A 129 -7.97 14.32 -2.22
N ASN A 130 -8.68 14.37 -3.35
CA ASN A 130 -9.54 13.24 -3.71
C ASN A 130 -8.72 11.99 -4.02
N THR A 131 -9.37 10.84 -3.96
CA THR A 131 -8.76 9.52 -4.15
C THR A 131 -7.90 9.39 -5.40
N ALA A 132 -8.43 9.82 -6.56
CA ALA A 132 -7.75 9.68 -7.84
C ALA A 132 -6.51 10.57 -7.94
N ASP A 133 -6.64 11.85 -7.57
CA ASP A 133 -5.53 12.81 -7.62
C ASP A 133 -4.41 12.42 -6.64
N ARG A 134 -4.76 11.92 -5.45
CA ARG A 134 -3.76 11.46 -4.49
C ARG A 134 -3.01 10.24 -5.00
N ALA A 135 -3.73 9.24 -5.48
CA ALA A 135 -3.12 8.02 -6.05
C ALA A 135 -2.19 8.36 -7.22
N GLU A 136 -2.62 9.23 -8.14
CA GLU A 136 -1.83 9.65 -9.28
C GLU A 136 -0.57 10.39 -8.83
N MET A 137 -0.70 11.38 -7.94
CA MET A 137 0.43 12.14 -7.40
C MET A 137 1.48 11.24 -6.75
N LEU A 138 1.05 10.28 -5.91
CA LEU A 138 1.95 9.36 -5.21
C LEU A 138 2.70 8.44 -6.17
N MET A 139 2.03 7.92 -7.21
CA MET A 139 2.66 7.06 -8.20
C MET A 139 3.59 7.82 -9.14
N ASN A 140 3.23 9.03 -9.54
CA ASN A 140 4.13 9.90 -10.31
C ASN A 140 5.35 10.31 -9.47
N PHE A 141 5.18 10.51 -8.17
CA PHE A 141 6.30 10.74 -7.25
C PHE A 141 7.22 9.52 -7.13
N LEU A 142 6.65 8.31 -7.01
CA LEU A 142 7.43 7.06 -7.02
C LEU A 142 8.31 6.95 -8.26
N GLU A 143 7.74 7.18 -9.45
CA GLU A 143 8.48 7.10 -10.71
C GLU A 143 9.59 8.16 -10.79
N ALA A 144 9.32 9.39 -10.34
CA ALA A 144 10.32 10.45 -10.23
C ALA A 144 11.47 10.06 -9.29
N LEU A 145 11.17 9.45 -8.14
CA LEU A 145 12.18 8.99 -7.20
C LEU A 145 13.09 7.90 -7.79
N ILE A 146 12.52 6.95 -8.54
CA ILE A 146 13.28 5.89 -9.21
C ILE A 146 14.17 6.45 -10.35
N GLU A 147 13.76 7.53 -11.00
CA GLU A 147 14.59 8.25 -11.96
C GLU A 147 15.71 9.03 -11.28
N LEU A 148 15.43 9.72 -10.18
CA LEU A 148 16.41 10.48 -9.39
C LEU A 148 17.49 9.62 -8.75
N TYR A 149 17.13 8.38 -8.37
CA TYR A 149 18.02 7.45 -7.67
C TYR A 149 18.20 6.15 -8.47
N PRO A 150 18.97 6.18 -9.56
CA PRO A 150 19.15 5.02 -10.46
C PRO A 150 19.81 3.82 -9.79
N THR A 151 20.52 4.01 -8.67
CA THR A 151 21.14 2.95 -7.86
C THR A 151 20.22 2.37 -6.79
N CYS A 152 18.96 2.78 -6.75
CA CYS A 152 17.96 2.19 -5.88
C CYS A 152 17.74 0.71 -6.25
N GLU A 153 17.81 -0.17 -5.25
CA GLU A 153 17.59 -1.62 -5.41
C GLU A 153 16.11 -1.98 -5.32
N ALA A 154 15.42 -1.38 -4.33
CA ALA A 154 14.01 -1.65 -4.08
C ALA A 154 13.33 -0.48 -3.35
N VAL A 155 12.01 -0.44 -3.39
CA VAL A 155 11.18 0.48 -2.62
C VAL A 155 10.30 -0.31 -1.67
N TYR A 156 10.39 0.02 -0.38
CA TYR A 156 9.52 -0.49 0.66
C TYR A 156 8.41 0.52 0.94
N PHE A 157 7.18 0.07 0.81
CA PHE A 157 5.97 0.86 1.08
C PHE A 157 5.54 0.64 2.53
N TYR A 158 5.93 1.57 3.39
CA TYR A 158 5.77 1.42 4.84
C TYR A 158 4.32 1.20 5.28
N ASN A 159 3.36 1.89 4.63
CA ASN A 159 1.94 1.82 5.00
C ASN A 159 1.30 0.46 4.74
N SER A 160 1.80 -0.30 3.78
CA SER A 160 1.25 -1.61 3.39
C SER A 160 2.18 -2.79 3.69
N GLY A 161 3.43 -2.51 4.03
CA GLY A 161 4.45 -3.55 4.18
C GLY A 161 4.89 -4.19 2.87
N LYS A 162 4.60 -3.58 1.72
CA LYS A 162 4.91 -4.11 0.40
C LYS A 162 6.34 -3.74 -0.01
N LEU A 163 6.98 -4.59 -0.81
CA LEU A 163 8.31 -4.35 -1.36
C LEU A 163 8.33 -4.68 -2.85
N PHE A 164 8.88 -3.76 -3.66
CA PHE A 164 9.16 -3.99 -5.06
C PHE A 164 10.61 -3.64 -5.40
N THR A 165 11.23 -4.39 -6.28
CA THR A 165 12.52 -3.99 -6.83
C THR A 165 12.37 -2.74 -7.70
N ALA A 166 13.41 -1.92 -7.74
CA ALA A 166 13.42 -0.75 -8.63
C ALA A 166 13.27 -1.14 -10.11
N GLU A 167 13.69 -2.35 -10.49
CA GLU A 167 13.51 -2.87 -11.85
C GLU A 167 12.04 -3.17 -12.16
N GLN A 168 11.31 -3.79 -11.22
CA GLN A 168 9.86 -3.99 -11.37
C GLN A 168 9.12 -2.66 -11.54
N ILE A 169 9.54 -1.61 -10.80
CA ILE A 169 8.94 -0.28 -10.91
C ILE A 169 9.30 0.37 -12.25
N ARG A 170 10.54 0.23 -12.76
CA ARG A 170 10.95 0.81 -14.05
C ARG A 170 10.31 0.14 -15.25
N SER A 171 10.08 -1.17 -15.18
CA SER A 171 9.65 -1.99 -16.32
C SER A 171 8.13 -2.21 -16.39
N HIS A 172 7.35 -1.66 -15.44
CA HIS A 172 5.90 -1.87 -15.46
C HIS A 172 5.23 -1.17 -16.64
N ASP A 173 4.13 -1.74 -17.10
CA ASP A 173 3.25 -1.18 -18.14
C ASP A 173 1.85 -0.80 -17.60
N ILE A 174 1.72 -0.76 -16.26
CA ILE A 174 0.46 -0.46 -15.58
C ILE A 174 0.20 1.05 -15.66
N SER A 175 -1.03 1.44 -15.94
CA SER A 175 -1.41 2.86 -16.10
C SER A 175 -2.54 3.27 -15.14
N GLY A 176 -2.70 4.59 -14.96
CA GLY A 176 -3.79 5.17 -14.17
C GLY A 176 -3.76 4.76 -12.70
N GLY A 177 -4.94 4.70 -12.08
CA GLY A 177 -5.13 4.37 -10.67
C GLY A 177 -4.73 2.95 -10.28
N SER A 178 -4.71 2.02 -11.26
CA SER A 178 -4.26 0.64 -11.03
C SER A 178 -2.81 0.55 -10.54
N ARG A 179 -1.95 1.54 -10.86
CA ARG A 179 -0.58 1.63 -10.31
C ARG A 179 -0.59 1.68 -8.79
N PHE A 180 -1.48 2.50 -8.21
CA PHE A 180 -1.55 2.63 -6.75
C PHE A 180 -1.93 1.31 -6.09
N ILE A 181 -2.98 0.64 -6.59
CA ILE A 181 -3.40 -0.67 -6.09
C ILE A 181 -2.24 -1.68 -6.20
N TYR A 182 -1.59 -1.73 -7.35
CA TYR A 182 -0.52 -2.70 -7.60
C TYR A 182 0.70 -2.49 -6.70
N PHE A 183 1.22 -1.24 -6.60
CA PHE A 183 2.45 -0.98 -5.86
C PHE A 183 2.23 -0.70 -4.37
N ALA A 184 1.15 0.00 -4.00
CA ALA A 184 0.97 0.54 -2.66
C ALA A 184 -0.02 -0.24 -1.78
N VAL A 185 -0.86 -1.11 -2.35
CA VAL A 185 -1.82 -1.92 -1.58
C VAL A 185 -1.36 -3.37 -1.52
N ASN A 186 -1.20 -3.91 -0.32
CA ASN A 186 -0.83 -5.30 -0.10
C ASN A 186 -2.07 -6.17 0.08
N VAL A 187 -2.16 -7.28 -0.66
CA VAL A 187 -3.14 -8.34 -0.42
C VAL A 187 -2.43 -9.43 0.37
N ARG A 188 -2.84 -9.61 1.62
CA ARG A 188 -2.18 -10.50 2.58
C ARG A 188 -3.00 -11.78 2.77
N PHE A 189 -2.32 -12.89 3.07
CA PHE A 189 -2.95 -14.18 3.32
C PHE A 189 -2.46 -14.81 4.62
N PHE A 190 -3.38 -15.37 5.38
CA PHE A 190 -3.11 -15.98 6.68
C PHE A 190 -3.88 -17.28 6.85
N ASN A 191 -3.24 -18.31 7.46
CA ASN A 191 -3.92 -19.44 8.05
C ASN A 191 -4.13 -19.18 9.53
N ILE A 192 -5.30 -19.50 10.06
CA ILE A 192 -5.64 -19.28 11.47
C ILE A 192 -5.26 -20.53 12.26
N GLN A 193 -4.34 -20.38 13.21
CA GLN A 193 -3.84 -21.51 13.99
C GLN A 193 -4.95 -22.21 14.78
N GLY A 194 -5.02 -23.53 14.66
CA GLY A 194 -5.93 -24.37 15.42
C GLY A 194 -7.33 -24.52 14.79
N THR A 195 -7.52 -24.00 13.60
CA THR A 195 -8.72 -24.15 12.78
C THR A 195 -8.33 -24.45 11.34
N ASP A 196 -9.30 -24.75 10.48
CA ASP A 196 -9.14 -24.79 9.03
C ASP A 196 -9.45 -23.44 8.37
N ASP A 197 -9.66 -22.41 9.19
CA ASP A 197 -9.99 -21.06 8.72
C ASP A 197 -8.80 -20.36 8.10
N MET A 198 -9.09 -19.55 7.10
CA MET A 198 -8.13 -18.72 6.38
C MET A 198 -8.62 -17.27 6.37
N MET A 199 -7.69 -16.35 6.18
CA MET A 199 -8.01 -14.94 5.94
C MET A 199 -7.24 -14.40 4.75
N VAL A 200 -7.93 -13.61 3.96
CA VAL A 200 -7.33 -12.67 3.01
C VAL A 200 -7.76 -11.27 3.44
N ASP A 201 -6.82 -10.36 3.56
CA ASP A 201 -7.14 -8.95 3.75
C ASP A 201 -6.31 -8.06 2.84
N THR A 202 -6.68 -6.80 2.74
CA THR A 202 -5.89 -5.80 2.02
C THR A 202 -5.39 -4.73 2.97
N LEU A 203 -4.26 -4.12 2.66
CA LEU A 203 -3.66 -3.09 3.50
C LEU A 203 -3.08 -1.96 2.64
N GLY A 204 -3.63 -0.75 2.78
CA GLY A 204 -3.11 0.44 2.11
C GLY A 204 -4.14 1.35 1.44
N MET A 205 -5.41 0.94 1.30
CA MET A 205 -6.44 1.77 0.67
C MET A 205 -6.81 3.02 1.48
N ASP A 206 -6.62 2.98 2.80
CA ASP A 206 -6.85 4.12 3.68
C ASP A 206 -6.00 5.35 3.35
N ILE A 207 -4.84 5.15 2.72
CA ILE A 207 -4.00 6.24 2.21
C ILE A 207 -4.75 7.12 1.22
N VAL A 208 -5.62 6.56 0.42
CA VAL A 208 -6.45 7.31 -0.54
C VAL A 208 -7.89 7.50 -0.05
N GLY A 209 -8.13 7.33 1.25
CA GLY A 209 -9.42 7.57 1.89
C GLY A 209 -10.48 6.50 1.61
N LEU A 210 -10.06 5.29 1.21
CA LEU A 210 -10.95 4.17 0.92
C LEU A 210 -10.77 3.05 1.98
N PRO A 211 -11.82 2.25 2.25
CA PRO A 211 -11.70 1.09 3.12
C PRO A 211 -10.86 -0.01 2.47
N ASP A 212 -10.15 -0.76 3.29
CA ASP A 212 -9.54 -2.03 2.90
C ASP A 212 -10.60 -3.14 2.83
N LEU A 213 -10.22 -4.33 2.38
CA LEU A 213 -11.09 -5.50 2.27
C LEU A 213 -10.66 -6.57 3.27
N GLN A 214 -11.62 -7.40 3.70
CA GLN A 214 -11.36 -8.55 4.55
C GLN A 214 -12.25 -9.72 4.18
N TYR A 215 -11.68 -10.91 4.15
CA TYR A 215 -12.34 -12.21 3.93
C TYR A 215 -11.89 -13.15 5.03
N HIS A 216 -12.82 -13.69 5.81
CA HIS A 216 -12.56 -14.73 6.79
C HIS A 216 -13.36 -15.97 6.39
N PHE A 217 -12.68 -17.04 5.98
CA PHE A 217 -13.30 -18.15 5.26
C PHE A 217 -12.64 -19.50 5.52
N HIS A 218 -13.31 -20.57 5.10
CA HIS A 218 -12.80 -21.94 5.04
C HIS A 218 -13.21 -22.62 3.73
N ASP A 219 -12.61 -23.75 3.40
CA ASP A 219 -12.98 -24.63 2.27
C ASP A 219 -13.10 -23.93 0.91
N PHE A 220 -12.32 -22.88 0.68
CA PHE A 220 -12.28 -22.12 -0.58
C PHE A 220 -10.82 -21.90 -1.03
N ASP A 221 -10.55 -21.85 -2.33
CA ASP A 221 -9.19 -21.61 -2.84
C ASP A 221 -8.74 -20.16 -2.50
N PRO A 222 -7.70 -19.96 -1.68
CA PRO A 222 -7.24 -18.64 -1.31
C PRO A 222 -6.74 -17.81 -2.52
N ASN A 223 -6.25 -18.44 -3.60
CA ASN A 223 -5.85 -17.73 -4.80
C ASN A 223 -7.04 -17.06 -5.49
N ASP A 224 -8.20 -17.74 -5.49
CA ASP A 224 -9.43 -17.19 -6.03
C ASP A 224 -9.88 -15.99 -5.19
N VAL A 225 -9.78 -16.07 -3.86
CA VAL A 225 -10.10 -14.95 -2.95
C VAL A 225 -9.17 -13.76 -3.17
N VAL A 226 -7.87 -14.01 -3.34
CA VAL A 226 -6.88 -12.96 -3.67
C VAL A 226 -7.22 -12.29 -5.00
N ASN A 227 -7.58 -13.06 -6.03
CA ASN A 227 -8.00 -12.51 -7.33
C ASN A 227 -9.28 -11.68 -7.20
N HIS A 228 -10.26 -12.16 -6.42
CA HIS A 228 -11.47 -11.42 -6.12
C HIS A 228 -11.15 -10.10 -5.41
N ALA A 229 -10.26 -10.12 -4.41
CA ALA A 229 -9.85 -8.93 -3.68
C ALA A 229 -9.26 -7.86 -4.63
N TYR A 230 -8.37 -8.23 -5.57
CA TYR A 230 -7.85 -7.27 -6.56
C TYR A 230 -8.94 -6.67 -7.46
N ASN A 231 -9.92 -7.47 -7.89
CA ASN A 231 -11.05 -6.98 -8.68
C ASN A 231 -11.89 -5.99 -7.87
N MET A 232 -12.13 -6.31 -6.59
CA MET A 232 -12.90 -5.44 -5.69
C MET A 232 -12.15 -4.15 -5.34
N LEU A 233 -10.83 -4.21 -5.12
CA LEU A 233 -9.99 -3.02 -4.94
C LEU A 233 -10.12 -2.07 -6.14
N SER A 234 -10.05 -2.60 -7.36
CA SER A 234 -10.24 -1.80 -8.58
C SER A 234 -11.63 -1.20 -8.64
N TYR A 235 -12.66 -1.98 -8.33
CA TYR A 235 -14.06 -1.52 -8.35
C TYR A 235 -14.30 -0.39 -7.33
N ILE A 236 -13.87 -0.54 -6.07
CA ILE A 236 -14.06 0.49 -5.04
C ILE A 236 -13.23 1.74 -5.33
N PHE A 237 -12.05 1.60 -5.90
CA PHE A 237 -11.20 2.72 -6.30
C PHE A 237 -11.83 3.53 -7.45
N GLU A 238 -12.25 2.88 -8.53
CA GLU A 238 -12.81 3.53 -9.72
C GLU A 238 -14.17 4.20 -9.44
N ASN A 239 -14.95 3.66 -8.49
CA ASN A 239 -16.30 4.12 -8.19
C ASN A 239 -16.39 4.86 -6.83
N ASN A 240 -15.26 5.20 -6.21
CA ASN A 240 -15.21 5.88 -4.91
C ASN A 240 -16.04 5.16 -3.83
N CYS A 241 -15.87 3.84 -3.74
CA CYS A 241 -16.53 2.95 -2.79
C CYS A 241 -18.05 3.16 -2.67
N PRO A 242 -18.86 2.74 -3.63
CA PRO A 242 -20.31 2.91 -3.58
C PRO A 242 -21.00 1.93 -2.58
N ILE A 243 -20.26 0.93 -2.07
CA ILE A 243 -20.75 -0.15 -1.22
C ILE A 243 -21.17 0.39 0.15
N LYS A 244 -22.26 -0.17 0.69
CA LYS A 244 -22.74 0.07 2.06
C LYS A 244 -22.87 -1.24 2.82
N SER A 245 -22.84 -1.18 4.14
CA SER A 245 -23.14 -2.34 4.98
C SER A 245 -24.53 -2.90 4.64
N GLY A 246 -24.57 -4.21 4.33
CA GLY A 246 -25.77 -4.91 3.92
C GLY A 246 -25.93 -5.07 2.41
N ASP A 247 -25.16 -4.34 1.61
CA ASP A 247 -25.13 -4.56 0.14
C ASP A 247 -24.52 -5.93 -0.19
N THR A 248 -24.79 -6.41 -1.37
CA THR A 248 -24.17 -7.61 -1.93
C THR A 248 -23.29 -7.27 -3.14
N ILE A 249 -22.27 -8.07 -3.34
CA ILE A 249 -21.38 -8.04 -4.49
C ILE A 249 -21.34 -9.40 -5.15
N ASP A 250 -20.94 -9.44 -6.41
CA ASP A 250 -20.74 -10.69 -7.11
C ASP A 250 -19.64 -11.50 -6.44
N GLY A 251 -19.96 -12.74 -6.07
CA GLY A 251 -18.99 -13.68 -5.51
C GLY A 251 -18.29 -14.47 -6.60
N MET A 252 -17.78 -15.67 -6.25
CA MET A 252 -17.05 -16.52 -7.18
C MET A 252 -17.68 -17.88 -7.35
N GLN A 253 -17.62 -18.39 -8.58
CA GLN A 253 -18.01 -19.74 -8.95
C GLN A 253 -17.01 -20.31 -9.97
N ASN A 254 -16.45 -21.49 -9.68
CA ASN A 254 -15.45 -22.14 -10.54
C ASN A 254 -14.24 -21.25 -10.87
N GLY A 255 -13.75 -20.49 -9.90
CA GLY A 255 -12.58 -19.62 -10.04
C GLY A 255 -12.84 -18.32 -10.84
N GLN A 256 -14.10 -17.97 -11.09
CA GLN A 256 -14.47 -16.74 -11.80
C GLN A 256 -15.56 -15.98 -11.04
N MET A 257 -15.59 -14.66 -11.17
CA MET A 257 -16.67 -13.84 -10.64
C MET A 257 -18.00 -14.24 -11.30
N SER A 258 -19.06 -14.32 -10.49
CA SER A 258 -20.37 -14.78 -10.94
C SER A 258 -21.49 -13.96 -10.29
N MET A 259 -22.39 -13.43 -11.10
CA MET A 259 -23.60 -12.75 -10.66
C MET A 259 -24.61 -13.71 -9.99
N ASP A 260 -24.47 -15.02 -10.22
CA ASP A 260 -25.33 -16.05 -9.59
C ASP A 260 -24.95 -16.32 -8.13
N VAL A 261 -23.77 -15.89 -7.70
CA VAL A 261 -23.28 -15.98 -6.33
C VAL A 261 -23.15 -14.57 -5.78
N GLN A 262 -23.87 -14.29 -4.70
CA GLN A 262 -23.86 -12.97 -4.08
C GLN A 262 -23.28 -13.06 -2.67
N TRP A 263 -22.21 -12.29 -2.41
CA TRP A 263 -21.57 -12.18 -1.11
C TRP A 263 -21.95 -10.87 -0.44
N LYS A 264 -22.30 -10.94 0.84
CA LYS A 264 -22.76 -9.79 1.60
C LYS A 264 -21.58 -9.00 2.16
N CYS A 265 -21.67 -7.68 2.11
CA CYS A 265 -20.67 -6.75 2.60
C CYS A 265 -21.06 -6.16 3.94
N HIS A 266 -20.08 -6.01 4.84
CA HIS A 266 -20.27 -5.38 6.12
C HIS A 266 -19.08 -4.48 6.48
N PHE A 267 -19.33 -3.25 6.95
CA PHE A 267 -18.27 -2.37 7.43
C PHE A 267 -17.97 -2.68 8.88
N GLU A 268 -16.70 -2.95 9.18
CA GLU A 268 -16.22 -3.21 10.53
C GLU A 268 -14.75 -2.81 10.70
N ASP A 269 -14.21 -2.94 11.91
CA ASP A 269 -12.77 -2.84 12.13
C ASP A 269 -12.08 -4.15 11.75
N SER A 270 -10.86 -4.04 11.19
CA SER A 270 -10.11 -5.21 10.73
C SER A 270 -9.78 -6.20 11.86
N LEU A 271 -9.84 -7.49 11.55
CA LEU A 271 -9.43 -8.56 12.47
C LEU A 271 -7.91 -8.66 12.62
N ILE A 272 -7.17 -8.28 11.57
CA ILE A 272 -5.70 -8.33 11.55
C ILE A 272 -5.15 -6.91 11.63
N GLN A 273 -4.18 -6.71 12.53
CA GLN A 273 -3.47 -5.44 12.69
C GLN A 273 -2.73 -5.00 11.42
N PRO A 274 -2.62 -3.70 11.19
CA PRO A 274 -3.08 -2.60 12.03
C PRO A 274 -4.61 -2.43 11.97
N SER A 275 -5.21 -1.93 13.07
CA SER A 275 -6.65 -1.64 13.13
C SER A 275 -7.02 -0.55 12.13
N ARG A 276 -8.05 -0.83 11.34
CA ARG A 276 -8.53 0.07 10.28
C ARG A 276 -9.93 -0.31 9.83
N PRO A 277 -10.69 0.62 9.24
CA PRO A 277 -11.96 0.30 8.62
C PRO A 277 -11.78 -0.66 7.44
N VAL A 278 -12.58 -1.71 7.39
CA VAL A 278 -12.60 -2.67 6.28
C VAL A 278 -14.04 -2.94 5.82
N ILE A 279 -14.16 -3.39 4.57
CA ILE A 279 -15.35 -4.09 4.11
C ILE A 279 -15.09 -5.58 4.32
N ASP A 280 -15.75 -6.16 5.30
CA ASP A 280 -15.79 -7.62 5.49
C ASP A 280 -16.76 -8.23 4.48
N ILE A 281 -16.27 -9.21 3.73
CA ILE A 281 -17.00 -9.90 2.67
C ILE A 281 -17.36 -11.30 3.14
N CYS A 282 -18.65 -11.49 3.45
CA CYS A 282 -19.19 -12.76 3.91
C CYS A 282 -19.42 -13.71 2.73
N MET A 283 -18.64 -14.78 2.68
CA MET A 283 -18.60 -15.75 1.60
C MET A 283 -19.67 -16.86 1.73
N ASN A 284 -20.86 -16.55 2.27
CA ASN A 284 -21.97 -17.49 2.50
C ASN A 284 -21.51 -18.73 3.31
N GLU A 285 -21.72 -19.94 2.78
CA GLU A 285 -21.36 -21.22 3.42
C GLU A 285 -19.85 -21.37 3.67
N PHE A 286 -19.02 -20.59 3.00
CA PHE A 286 -17.56 -20.60 3.20
C PHE A 286 -17.09 -19.57 4.23
N ALA A 287 -18.01 -18.74 4.77
CA ALA A 287 -17.66 -17.73 5.75
C ALA A 287 -17.34 -18.36 7.11
N SER A 288 -16.25 -17.91 7.74
CA SER A 288 -15.80 -18.33 9.08
C SER A 288 -16.18 -17.33 10.16
N GLY A 289 -15.97 -17.70 11.44
CA GLY A 289 -16.15 -16.80 12.58
C GLY A 289 -17.57 -16.70 13.11
N GLN A 290 -18.48 -17.61 12.74
CA GLN A 290 -19.89 -17.64 13.19
C GLN A 290 -20.63 -16.29 12.99
N ARG A 291 -20.36 -15.65 11.87
CA ARG A 291 -20.98 -14.37 11.54
C ARG A 291 -22.37 -14.58 10.97
N GLU A 292 -23.39 -14.10 11.67
CA GLU A 292 -24.78 -13.98 11.18
C GLU A 292 -24.94 -12.58 10.59
N TYR A 293 -25.10 -12.48 9.27
CA TYR A 293 -25.42 -11.22 8.58
C TYR A 293 -26.84 -11.21 8.01
#